data_a795d44069cc1d8588d0df7ec4131e7f
#
_entry.id   a795d44069cc1d8588d0df7ec4131e7f
#
_cell.length_a   1.000
_cell.length_b   1.000
_cell.length_c   1.000
_cell.angle_alpha   90.00
_cell.angle_beta   90.00
_cell.angle_gamma   90.00
#
_symmetry.space_group_name_H-M   'P 1'
#
loop_
_entity.id
_entity.type
_entity.pdbx_description
1 polymer ?
#
loop_
_entity_poly.entity_id
_entity_poly.type
_entity_poly.pdbx_seq_one_letter_code
_entity_poly.pdbx_strand_id
1 'polypeptide(L)'
;VRGIPVVKIFGQSVKSFRQFHDEIQGYKKWALKVCDTYEPGMITFTVLLNSIVSLIIPVGLLLISNQPHNIALAAVWLFFIIMGPGVTSPVYKLMFLGGGTREIDEGVKRIDRILDEKPVPETTLPQTPQSYDIEFRDVSFSYESKEQVTRTEALRHISFKASQGEITALVGPSGSGKSTVASLIPRFWDVGEGGIYIGGVDVRNIKTEGLMNLISFVFQDTFLFYDTLYENIAVGSPNATREQVEAV
;
A
#
# COMPACT_ATOMS: atom_id res chain seq x y z
N VAL A 1 -14.36 -12.44 0.73
CA VAL A 1 -15.08 -13.29 1.70
C VAL A 1 -15.88 -12.46 2.71
N ARG A 2 -15.38 -11.28 3.18
CA ARG A 2 -16.11 -10.42 4.15
C ARG A 2 -17.43 -9.82 3.63
N GLY A 3 -17.63 -9.68 2.33
CA GLY A 3 -18.86 -9.11 1.73
C GLY A 3 -20.00 -10.11 1.47
N ILE A 4 -19.75 -11.42 1.57
CA ILE A 4 -20.75 -12.44 1.23
C ILE A 4 -22.05 -12.34 2.05
N PRO A 5 -22.02 -12.11 3.39
CA PRO A 5 -23.24 -11.95 4.17
C PRO A 5 -24.09 -10.75 3.72
N VAL A 6 -23.45 -9.62 3.41
CA VAL A 6 -24.10 -8.39 2.94
C VAL A 6 -24.80 -8.63 1.60
N VAL A 7 -24.09 -9.23 0.64
CA VAL A 7 -24.64 -9.57 -0.68
C VAL A 7 -25.84 -10.51 -0.59
N LYS A 8 -25.81 -11.46 0.35
CA LYS A 8 -26.91 -12.42 0.59
C LYS A 8 -28.15 -11.74 1.17
N ILE A 9 -27.98 -10.79 2.10
CA ILE A 9 -29.08 -10.04 2.75
C ILE A 9 -29.81 -9.17 1.72
N PHE A 10 -29.08 -8.53 0.79
CA PHE A 10 -29.67 -7.66 -0.23
C PHE A 10 -30.17 -8.40 -1.47
N GLY A 11 -30.20 -9.74 -1.49
CA GLY A 11 -30.69 -10.54 -2.62
C GLY A 11 -29.88 -10.39 -3.92
N GLN A 12 -28.73 -9.71 -3.86
CA GLN A 12 -27.86 -9.42 -5.01
C GLN A 12 -26.84 -10.55 -5.28
N SER A 13 -26.99 -11.70 -4.60
CA SER A 13 -26.01 -12.80 -4.67
C SER A 13 -25.75 -13.28 -6.09
N VAL A 14 -26.78 -13.42 -6.92
CA VAL A 14 -26.63 -13.92 -8.29
C VAL A 14 -25.90 -12.92 -9.19
N LYS A 15 -26.22 -11.62 -9.08
CA LYS A 15 -25.60 -10.57 -9.91
C LYS A 15 -24.13 -10.36 -9.52
N SER A 16 -23.82 -10.27 -8.23
CA SER A 16 -22.43 -10.12 -7.74
C SER A 16 -21.61 -11.37 -7.99
N PHE A 17 -22.18 -12.56 -7.88
CA PHE A 17 -21.50 -13.80 -8.26
C PHE A 17 -21.21 -13.87 -9.75
N ARG A 18 -22.13 -13.41 -10.60
CA ARG A 18 -21.90 -13.36 -12.05
C ARG A 18 -20.78 -12.39 -12.39
N GLN A 19 -20.81 -11.18 -11.84
CA GLN A 19 -19.73 -10.20 -12.04
C GLN A 19 -18.38 -10.73 -11.59
N PHE A 20 -18.31 -11.32 -10.40
CA PHE A 20 -17.08 -11.96 -9.88
C PHE A 20 -16.62 -13.13 -10.76
N HIS A 21 -17.55 -13.94 -11.26
CA HIS A 21 -17.25 -15.01 -12.21
C HIS A 21 -16.67 -14.46 -13.51
N ASP A 22 -17.24 -13.39 -14.05
CA ASP A 22 -16.81 -12.77 -15.31
C ASP A 22 -15.40 -12.16 -15.15
N GLU A 23 -15.11 -11.54 -14.02
CA GLU A 23 -13.76 -11.04 -13.68
C GLU A 23 -12.73 -12.19 -13.61
N ILE A 24 -13.08 -13.30 -12.95
CA ILE A 24 -12.21 -14.49 -12.90
C ILE A 24 -11.99 -15.06 -14.30
N GLN A 25 -13.04 -15.14 -15.13
CA GLN A 25 -12.89 -15.63 -16.50
C GLN A 25 -12.05 -14.67 -17.37
N GLY A 26 -12.18 -13.36 -17.13
CA GLY A 26 -11.32 -12.35 -17.76
C GLY A 26 -9.85 -12.55 -17.38
N TYR A 27 -9.57 -12.68 -16.09
CA TYR A 27 -8.22 -12.96 -15.60
C TYR A 27 -7.65 -14.28 -16.14
N LYS A 28 -8.46 -15.35 -16.16
CA LYS A 28 -8.07 -16.64 -16.73
C LYS A 28 -7.68 -16.49 -18.21
N LYS A 29 -8.50 -15.81 -19.02
CA LYS A 29 -8.20 -15.58 -20.45
C LYS A 29 -6.90 -14.80 -20.63
N TRP A 30 -6.71 -13.77 -19.82
CA TRP A 30 -5.47 -13.00 -19.85
C TRP A 30 -4.26 -13.85 -19.44
N ALA A 31 -4.35 -14.61 -18.35
CA ALA A 31 -3.27 -15.48 -17.88
C ALA A 31 -2.90 -16.55 -18.93
N LEU A 32 -3.90 -17.21 -19.54
CA LEU A 32 -3.65 -18.15 -20.63
C LEU A 32 -2.96 -17.48 -21.81
N LYS A 33 -3.39 -16.30 -22.23
CA LYS A 33 -2.75 -15.55 -23.30
C LYS A 33 -1.29 -15.21 -22.99
N VAL A 34 -0.98 -14.87 -21.74
CA VAL A 34 0.40 -14.65 -21.29
C VAL A 34 1.20 -15.94 -21.37
N CYS A 35 0.68 -17.06 -20.87
CA CYS A 35 1.33 -18.37 -20.99
C CYS A 35 1.58 -18.74 -22.46
N ASP A 36 0.57 -18.69 -23.31
CA ASP A 36 0.70 -19.01 -24.74
C ASP A 36 1.75 -18.15 -25.46
N THR A 37 1.94 -16.92 -25.00
CA THR A 37 2.92 -16.01 -25.60
C THR A 37 4.36 -16.30 -25.15
N TYR A 38 4.56 -16.60 -23.87
CA TYR A 38 5.91 -16.75 -23.28
C TYR A 38 6.40 -18.20 -23.24
N GLU A 39 5.49 -19.17 -23.09
CA GLU A 39 5.82 -20.59 -22.90
C GLU A 39 6.61 -21.19 -24.07
N PRO A 40 6.25 -20.96 -25.36
CA PRO A 40 7.01 -21.52 -26.48
C PRO A 40 8.46 -21.04 -26.51
N GLY A 41 8.68 -19.76 -26.23
CA GLY A 41 10.03 -19.18 -26.16
C GLY A 41 10.85 -19.78 -25.03
N MET A 42 10.23 -19.96 -23.86
CA MET A 42 10.85 -20.51 -22.67
C MET A 42 11.18 -22.00 -22.84
N ILE A 43 10.27 -22.78 -23.46
CA ILE A 43 10.50 -24.18 -23.80
C ILE A 43 11.66 -24.29 -24.78
N THR A 44 11.63 -23.52 -25.88
CA THR A 44 12.67 -23.54 -26.90
C THR A 44 14.04 -23.20 -26.31
N PHE A 45 14.12 -22.14 -25.50
CA PHE A 45 15.33 -21.76 -24.79
C PHE A 45 15.85 -22.89 -23.87
N THR A 46 14.97 -23.48 -23.08
CA THR A 46 15.31 -24.57 -22.16
C THR A 46 15.83 -25.80 -22.91
N VAL A 47 15.16 -26.18 -23.98
CA VAL A 47 15.55 -27.32 -24.83
C VAL A 47 16.91 -27.07 -25.47
N LEU A 48 17.12 -25.90 -26.08
CA LEU A 48 18.41 -25.54 -26.71
C LEU A 48 19.55 -25.55 -25.69
N LEU A 49 19.33 -24.94 -24.50
CA LEU A 49 20.35 -24.85 -23.45
C LEU A 49 20.78 -26.25 -22.94
N ASN A 50 19.80 -27.14 -22.73
CA ASN A 50 20.09 -28.50 -22.25
C ASN A 50 20.60 -29.43 -23.37
N SER A 51 20.23 -29.15 -24.64
CA SER A 51 20.71 -29.94 -25.79
C SER A 51 22.21 -29.79 -26.01
N ILE A 52 22.82 -28.66 -25.62
CA ILE A 52 24.27 -28.45 -25.73
C ILE A 52 25.02 -29.55 -24.95
N VAL A 53 24.60 -29.81 -23.71
CA VAL A 53 25.23 -30.87 -22.87
C VAL A 53 25.02 -32.25 -23.48
N SER A 54 23.80 -32.50 -24.00
CA SER A 54 23.47 -33.80 -24.63
C SER A 54 24.26 -34.06 -25.94
N LEU A 55 24.64 -33.01 -26.64
CA LEU A 55 25.48 -33.13 -27.85
C LEU A 55 26.96 -33.35 -27.55
N ILE A 56 27.48 -32.85 -26.45
CA ILE A 56 28.88 -32.99 -26.04
C ILE A 56 29.24 -34.48 -25.87
N ILE A 57 28.31 -35.31 -25.39
CA ILE A 57 28.56 -36.72 -25.12
C ILE A 57 28.85 -37.49 -26.42
N PRO A 58 27.96 -37.57 -27.43
CA PRO A 58 28.20 -38.33 -28.64
C PRO A 58 29.35 -37.75 -29.48
N VAL A 59 29.46 -36.41 -29.58
CA VAL A 59 30.56 -35.77 -30.33
C VAL A 59 31.90 -36.08 -29.68
N GLY A 60 32.00 -36.00 -28.36
CA GLY A 60 33.24 -36.35 -27.65
C GLY A 60 33.64 -37.81 -27.80
N LEU A 61 32.68 -38.74 -27.73
CA LEU A 61 32.93 -40.14 -27.97
C LEU A 61 33.46 -40.44 -29.38
N LEU A 62 32.90 -39.81 -30.41
CA LEU A 62 33.36 -39.90 -31.78
C LEU A 62 34.82 -39.37 -31.94
N LEU A 63 35.12 -38.24 -31.32
CA LEU A 63 36.48 -37.63 -31.37
C LEU A 63 37.50 -38.52 -30.66
N ILE A 64 37.19 -39.05 -29.50
CA ILE A 64 38.07 -39.95 -28.73
C ILE A 64 38.24 -41.29 -29.47
N SER A 65 37.18 -41.83 -30.07
CA SER A 65 37.28 -43.07 -30.87
C SER A 65 38.26 -42.94 -32.04
N ASN A 66 38.35 -41.77 -32.65
CA ASN A 66 39.28 -41.50 -33.73
C ASN A 66 40.74 -41.27 -33.26
N GLN A 67 40.93 -40.93 -31.96
CA GLN A 67 42.23 -40.63 -31.38
C GLN A 67 42.35 -41.30 -29.98
N PRO A 68 42.38 -42.61 -29.89
CA PRO A 68 42.26 -43.32 -28.61
C PRO A 68 43.42 -43.12 -27.63
N HIS A 69 44.59 -42.64 -28.12
CA HIS A 69 45.74 -42.35 -27.27
C HIS A 69 45.91 -40.88 -26.86
N ASN A 70 44.97 -40.05 -27.25
CA ASN A 70 45.00 -38.64 -26.90
C ASN A 70 44.34 -38.38 -25.53
N ILE A 71 45.14 -38.56 -24.46
CA ILE A 71 44.68 -38.36 -23.08
C ILE A 71 44.21 -36.92 -22.83
N ALA A 72 44.87 -35.94 -23.48
CA ALA A 72 44.49 -34.54 -23.33
C ALA A 72 43.08 -34.27 -23.89
N LEU A 73 42.71 -34.86 -25.03
CA LEU A 73 41.36 -34.76 -25.61
C LEU A 73 40.31 -35.35 -24.66
N ALA A 74 40.59 -36.54 -24.08
CA ALA A 74 39.70 -37.17 -23.13
C ALA A 74 39.53 -36.36 -21.86
N ALA A 75 40.57 -35.73 -21.35
CA ALA A 75 40.49 -34.87 -20.16
C ALA A 75 39.67 -33.59 -20.43
N VAL A 76 39.88 -32.97 -21.58
CA VAL A 76 39.09 -31.77 -22.01
C VAL A 76 37.61 -32.12 -22.16
N TRP A 77 37.30 -33.25 -22.78
CA TRP A 77 35.92 -33.74 -22.92
C TRP A 77 35.24 -33.99 -21.58
N LEU A 78 35.93 -34.67 -20.64
CA LEU A 78 35.46 -34.93 -19.30
C LEU A 78 35.20 -33.62 -18.55
N PHE A 79 36.12 -32.64 -18.71
CA PHE A 79 35.96 -31.30 -18.14
C PHE A 79 34.67 -30.60 -18.63
N PHE A 80 34.38 -30.68 -19.91
CA PHE A 80 33.14 -30.07 -20.45
C PHE A 80 31.86 -30.79 -20.00
N ILE A 81 31.91 -32.12 -19.80
CA ILE A 81 30.77 -32.85 -19.23
C ILE A 81 30.49 -32.40 -17.79
N ILE A 82 31.54 -32.24 -16.99
CA ILE A 82 31.40 -31.85 -15.57
C ILE A 82 30.99 -30.37 -15.45
N MET A 83 31.60 -29.47 -16.25
CA MET A 83 31.36 -28.03 -16.18
C MET A 83 30.10 -27.57 -16.93
N GLY A 84 29.70 -28.32 -17.96
CA GLY A 84 28.53 -27.94 -18.79
C GLY A 84 27.23 -27.67 -18.01
N PRO A 85 26.80 -28.56 -17.10
CA PRO A 85 25.63 -28.31 -16.25
C PRO A 85 25.77 -27.07 -15.34
N GLY A 86 27.02 -26.76 -14.92
CA GLY A 86 27.32 -25.59 -14.08
C GLY A 86 27.03 -24.25 -14.75
N VAL A 87 27.10 -24.14 -16.08
CA VAL A 87 26.81 -22.93 -16.83
C VAL A 87 25.29 -22.69 -16.94
N THR A 88 24.49 -23.75 -16.90
CA THR A 88 23.03 -23.66 -17.08
C THR A 88 22.37 -22.84 -15.97
N SER A 89 22.76 -23.03 -14.71
CA SER A 89 22.17 -22.34 -13.56
C SER A 89 22.33 -20.81 -13.60
N PRO A 90 23.52 -20.23 -13.84
CA PRO A 90 23.67 -18.77 -14.00
C PRO A 90 22.82 -18.21 -15.13
N VAL A 91 22.72 -18.90 -16.26
CA VAL A 91 21.92 -18.47 -17.41
C VAL A 91 20.44 -18.43 -17.07
N TYR A 92 19.90 -19.43 -16.34
CA TYR A 92 18.54 -19.39 -15.82
C TYR A 92 18.31 -18.21 -14.86
N LYS A 93 19.25 -17.93 -13.95
CA LYS A 93 19.15 -16.80 -13.04
C LYS A 93 19.06 -15.47 -13.78
N LEU A 94 19.85 -15.29 -14.85
CA LEU A 94 19.79 -14.10 -15.68
C LEU A 94 18.43 -13.94 -16.39
N MET A 95 17.83 -15.03 -16.84
CA MET A 95 16.50 -15.00 -17.48
C MET A 95 15.42 -14.51 -16.52
N PHE A 96 15.46 -14.90 -15.25
CA PHE A 96 14.49 -14.47 -14.24
C PHE A 96 14.80 -13.11 -13.61
N LEU A 97 16.00 -12.56 -13.83
CA LEU A 97 16.42 -11.27 -13.27
C LEU A 97 15.47 -10.13 -13.69
N GLY A 98 15.04 -10.12 -14.96
CA GLY A 98 14.14 -9.09 -15.49
C GLY A 98 12.75 -9.08 -14.86
N GLY A 99 12.25 -10.24 -14.39
CA GLY A 99 11.00 -10.33 -13.63
C GLY A 99 11.16 -9.76 -12.22
N GLY A 100 12.23 -10.17 -11.52
CA GLY A 100 12.53 -9.68 -10.17
C GLY A 100 12.78 -8.17 -10.11
N THR A 101 13.47 -7.61 -11.10
CA THR A 101 13.72 -6.16 -11.15
C THR A 101 12.43 -5.35 -11.31
N ARG A 102 11.45 -5.83 -12.08
CA ARG A 102 10.14 -5.17 -12.21
C ARG A 102 9.34 -5.19 -10.91
N GLU A 103 9.37 -6.28 -10.18
CA GLU A 103 8.70 -6.39 -8.89
C GLU A 103 9.30 -5.45 -7.85
N ILE A 104 10.65 -5.34 -7.83
CA ILE A 104 11.37 -4.39 -6.98
C ILE A 104 11.02 -2.94 -7.38
N ASP A 105 11.04 -2.61 -8.68
CA ASP A 105 10.71 -1.27 -9.18
C ASP A 105 9.29 -0.85 -8.80
N GLU A 106 8.31 -1.76 -8.94
CA GLU A 106 6.93 -1.50 -8.50
C GLU A 106 6.83 -1.32 -6.98
N GLY A 107 7.59 -2.11 -6.21
CA GLY A 107 7.69 -1.95 -4.75
C GLY A 107 8.26 -0.60 -4.35
N VAL A 108 9.37 -0.19 -4.98
CA VAL A 108 10.00 1.12 -4.75
C VAL A 108 9.05 2.26 -5.12
N LYS A 109 8.39 2.20 -6.27
CA LYS A 109 7.39 3.22 -6.68
C LYS A 109 6.24 3.38 -5.70
N ARG A 110 5.82 2.29 -5.04
CA ARG A 110 4.78 2.37 -3.99
C ARG A 110 5.29 3.07 -2.74
N ILE A 111 6.54 2.82 -2.36
CA ILE A 111 7.19 3.49 -1.23
C ILE A 111 7.41 4.97 -1.55
N ASP A 112 7.98 5.28 -2.72
CA ASP A 112 8.21 6.66 -3.15
C ASP A 112 6.91 7.46 -3.21
N ARG A 113 5.80 6.87 -3.66
CA ARG A 113 4.49 7.53 -3.66
C ARG A 113 4.06 7.98 -2.26
N ILE A 114 4.41 7.23 -1.22
CA ILE A 114 4.10 7.59 0.17
C ILE A 114 5.08 8.66 0.66
N LEU A 115 6.36 8.52 0.34
CA LEU A 115 7.40 9.47 0.76
C LEU A 115 7.29 10.82 0.06
N ASP A 116 6.79 10.84 -1.17
CA ASP A 116 6.58 12.06 -1.98
C ASP A 116 5.30 12.83 -1.58
N GLU A 117 4.45 12.25 -0.71
CA GLU A 117 3.30 12.99 -0.20
C GLU A 117 3.78 14.19 0.63
N LYS A 118 3.29 15.37 0.24
CA LYS A 118 3.67 16.60 0.92
C LYS A 118 3.04 16.67 2.31
N PRO A 119 3.82 16.86 3.36
CA PRO A 119 3.26 17.08 4.68
C PRO A 119 2.41 18.36 4.71
N VAL A 120 1.44 18.39 5.61
CA VAL A 120 0.66 19.61 5.86
C VAL A 120 1.62 20.74 6.25
N PRO A 121 1.53 21.93 5.62
CA PRO A 121 2.47 23.02 5.88
C PRO A 121 2.45 23.46 7.36
N GLU A 122 3.60 23.56 7.99
CA GLU A 122 3.70 24.06 9.35
C GLU A 122 3.86 25.60 9.35
N THR A 123 3.27 26.22 10.36
CA THR A 123 3.39 27.66 10.57
C THR A 123 4.78 28.02 11.11
N THR A 124 5.34 29.10 10.61
CA THR A 124 6.59 29.70 11.14
C THR A 124 6.37 30.59 12.36
N LEU A 125 5.13 31.01 12.61
CA LEU A 125 4.73 31.86 13.73
C LEU A 125 3.60 31.20 14.51
N PRO A 126 3.90 30.20 15.34
CA PRO A 126 2.88 29.44 16.06
C PRO A 126 2.18 30.32 17.11
N GLN A 127 0.85 30.16 17.18
CA GLN A 127 0.00 30.81 18.18
C GLN A 127 -0.57 29.75 19.10
N THR A 128 -0.82 30.13 20.37
CA THR A 128 -1.43 29.27 21.37
C THR A 128 -2.86 29.72 21.66
N PRO A 129 -3.86 28.83 21.55
CA PRO A 129 -5.24 29.15 21.89
C PRO A 129 -5.39 29.53 23.37
N GLN A 130 -6.27 30.46 23.68
CA GLN A 130 -6.57 30.87 25.04
C GLN A 130 -7.81 30.18 25.62
N SER A 131 -8.61 29.53 24.78
CA SER A 131 -9.78 28.74 25.16
C SER A 131 -9.88 27.52 24.23
N TYR A 132 -10.84 26.64 24.51
CA TYR A 132 -11.07 25.42 23.71
C TYR A 132 -12.36 25.50 22.89
N ASP A 133 -12.94 26.70 22.70
CA ASP A 133 -14.06 26.89 21.77
C ASP A 133 -13.61 26.50 20.36
N ILE A 134 -14.43 25.75 19.65
CA ILE A 134 -14.20 25.40 18.25
C ILE A 134 -15.16 26.20 17.38
N GLU A 135 -14.67 26.87 16.36
CA GLU A 135 -15.49 27.65 15.45
C GLU A 135 -15.13 27.34 14.00
N PHE A 136 -16.14 26.97 13.21
CA PHE A 136 -16.06 26.87 11.76
C PHE A 136 -16.61 28.14 11.15
N ARG A 137 -15.85 28.76 10.24
CA ARG A 137 -16.25 29.97 9.54
C ARG A 137 -16.21 29.74 8.05
N ASP A 138 -17.39 29.61 7.46
CA ASP A 138 -17.61 29.47 6.01
C ASP A 138 -16.73 28.37 5.35
N VAL A 139 -16.67 27.21 5.99
CA VAL A 139 -15.77 26.12 5.61
C VAL A 139 -16.35 25.34 4.44
N SER A 140 -15.60 25.29 3.34
CA SER A 140 -15.81 24.37 2.23
C SER A 140 -14.63 23.43 2.08
N PHE A 141 -14.91 22.13 1.87
CA PHE A 141 -13.88 21.11 1.78
C PHE A 141 -14.25 20.01 0.78
N SER A 142 -13.28 19.60 -0.03
CA SER A 142 -13.36 18.47 -0.95
C SER A 142 -12.14 17.57 -0.76
N TYR A 143 -12.35 16.27 -0.72
CA TYR A 143 -11.24 15.32 -0.80
C TYR A 143 -10.64 15.34 -2.20
N GLU A 144 -9.32 15.55 -2.30
CA GLU A 144 -8.62 15.43 -3.57
C GLU A 144 -8.44 13.94 -3.89
N SER A 145 -9.06 13.48 -4.98
CA SER A 145 -8.78 12.17 -5.54
C SER A 145 -7.90 12.33 -6.78
N LYS A 146 -6.69 11.80 -6.73
CA LYS A 146 -5.77 11.80 -7.89
C LYS A 146 -6.32 10.99 -9.09
N GLU A 147 -7.34 10.15 -8.87
CA GLU A 147 -7.91 9.22 -9.86
C GLU A 147 -9.27 9.67 -10.44
N GLN A 148 -9.95 10.63 -9.82
CA GLN A 148 -11.25 11.09 -10.29
C GLN A 148 -11.22 12.57 -10.66
N VAL A 149 -11.61 12.85 -11.91
CA VAL A 149 -11.76 14.22 -12.48
C VAL A 149 -12.85 15.03 -11.77
N THR A 150 -13.69 14.39 -10.96
CA THR A 150 -14.78 15.02 -10.19
C THR A 150 -14.39 15.16 -8.72
N ARG A 151 -14.09 16.39 -8.29
CA ARG A 151 -14.00 16.74 -6.86
C ARG A 151 -15.38 16.52 -6.23
N THR A 152 -15.46 15.57 -5.29
CA THR A 152 -16.68 15.40 -4.50
C THR A 152 -16.58 16.35 -3.31
N GLU A 153 -17.36 17.42 -3.35
CA GLU A 153 -17.45 18.39 -2.27
C GLU A 153 -18.10 17.72 -1.04
N ALA A 154 -17.30 17.59 0.02
CA ALA A 154 -17.74 16.92 1.26
C ALA A 154 -18.40 17.89 2.24
N LEU A 155 -17.99 19.16 2.24
CA LEU A 155 -18.57 20.25 3.03
C LEU A 155 -18.70 21.49 2.16
N ARG A 156 -19.81 22.22 2.34
CA ARG A 156 -20.11 23.46 1.62
C ARG A 156 -20.59 24.53 2.58
N HIS A 157 -19.83 25.63 2.69
CA HIS A 157 -20.17 26.83 3.47
C HIS A 157 -20.66 26.54 4.89
N ILE A 158 -19.95 25.64 5.62
CA ILE A 158 -20.33 25.25 6.98
C ILE A 158 -19.83 26.27 7.99
N SER A 159 -20.74 26.78 8.82
CA SER A 159 -20.44 27.68 9.92
C SER A 159 -21.18 27.26 11.17
N PHE A 160 -20.45 27.04 12.26
CA PHE A 160 -21.02 26.80 13.59
C PHE A 160 -19.96 27.05 14.66
N LYS A 161 -20.41 27.12 15.91
CA LYS A 161 -19.55 27.23 17.09
C LYS A 161 -19.92 26.15 18.10
N ALA A 162 -18.90 25.48 18.65
CA ALA A 162 -18.99 24.57 19.78
C ALA A 162 -18.24 25.20 20.96
N SER A 163 -18.96 25.50 22.05
CA SER A 163 -18.40 26.21 23.20
C SER A 163 -17.66 25.25 24.12
N GLN A 164 -16.61 25.74 24.74
CA GLN A 164 -15.88 25.00 25.79
C GLN A 164 -16.83 24.61 26.94
N GLY A 165 -16.71 23.37 27.41
CA GLY A 165 -17.51 22.85 28.53
C GLY A 165 -18.89 22.35 28.15
N GLU A 166 -19.27 22.43 26.85
CA GLU A 166 -20.54 21.95 26.34
C GLU A 166 -20.37 20.70 25.49
N ILE A 167 -21.41 19.86 25.44
CA ILE A 167 -21.46 18.72 24.51
C ILE A 167 -22.16 19.18 23.22
N THR A 168 -21.45 19.19 22.12
CA THR A 168 -21.99 19.51 20.81
C THR A 168 -22.19 18.22 19.98
N ALA A 169 -23.40 17.99 19.49
CA ALA A 169 -23.72 16.83 18.67
C ALA A 169 -23.90 17.24 17.19
N LEU A 170 -23.22 16.55 16.30
CA LEU A 170 -23.40 16.65 14.85
C LEU A 170 -24.42 15.60 14.39
N VAL A 171 -25.60 16.04 13.93
CA VAL A 171 -26.69 15.17 13.53
C VAL A 171 -26.96 15.31 12.02
N GLY A 172 -27.25 14.19 11.37
CA GLY A 172 -27.56 14.16 9.94
C GLY A 172 -27.49 12.77 9.35
N PRO A 173 -27.94 12.58 8.10
CA PRO A 173 -27.92 11.28 7.42
C PRO A 173 -26.49 10.80 7.17
N SER A 174 -26.33 9.52 6.79
CA SER A 174 -25.04 9.00 6.34
C SER A 174 -24.54 9.78 5.12
N GLY A 175 -23.25 10.11 5.08
CA GLY A 175 -22.66 10.89 3.98
C GLY A 175 -22.83 12.43 4.10
N SER A 176 -23.46 12.94 5.19
CA SER A 176 -23.65 14.40 5.36
C SER A 176 -22.40 15.17 5.82
N GLY A 177 -21.23 14.56 5.83
CA GLY A 177 -19.98 15.23 6.18
C GLY A 177 -19.62 15.28 7.67
N LYS A 178 -20.38 14.62 8.58
CA LYS A 178 -20.10 14.64 10.03
C LYS A 178 -18.68 14.18 10.39
N SER A 179 -18.26 13.05 9.84
CA SER A 179 -16.89 12.54 10.04
C SER A 179 -15.84 13.46 9.44
N THR A 180 -16.15 14.12 8.32
CA THR A 180 -15.28 15.11 7.69
C THR A 180 -15.09 16.32 8.61
N VAL A 181 -16.18 16.85 9.18
CA VAL A 181 -16.10 17.94 10.17
C VAL A 181 -15.19 17.55 11.33
N ALA A 182 -15.40 16.36 11.93
CA ALA A 182 -14.58 15.87 13.02
C ALA A 182 -13.09 15.73 12.63
N SER A 183 -12.81 15.23 11.43
CA SER A 183 -11.43 15.01 10.95
C SER A 183 -10.69 16.29 10.55
N LEU A 184 -11.40 17.38 10.29
CA LEU A 184 -10.81 18.69 9.97
C LEU A 184 -10.37 19.46 11.24
N ILE A 185 -10.95 19.17 12.41
CA ILE A 185 -10.56 19.83 13.68
C ILE A 185 -9.09 19.53 14.03
N PRO A 186 -8.61 18.25 14.01
CA PRO A 186 -7.19 17.95 14.22
C PRO A 186 -6.30 18.29 13.02
N ARG A 187 -6.86 18.96 11.99
CA ARG A 187 -6.13 19.35 10.79
C ARG A 187 -5.49 18.17 10.05
N PHE A 188 -6.20 17.05 9.92
CA PHE A 188 -5.72 15.95 9.04
C PHE A 188 -5.67 16.39 7.58
N TRP A 189 -6.45 17.41 7.21
CA TRP A 189 -6.42 18.12 5.93
C TRP A 189 -6.62 19.61 6.15
N ASP A 190 -6.07 20.43 5.28
CA ASP A 190 -6.37 21.85 5.24
C ASP A 190 -7.67 22.11 4.48
N VAL A 191 -8.46 23.08 4.92
CA VAL A 191 -9.70 23.45 4.26
C VAL A 191 -9.43 24.23 2.97
N GLY A 192 -10.28 24.05 1.96
CA GLY A 192 -10.15 24.76 0.68
C GLY A 192 -10.57 26.23 0.79
N GLU A 193 -11.66 26.47 1.52
CA GLU A 193 -12.21 27.83 1.77
C GLU A 193 -12.62 27.95 3.21
N GLY A 194 -12.60 29.18 3.74
CA GLY A 194 -12.92 29.47 5.12
C GLY A 194 -11.81 29.13 6.11
N GLY A 195 -12.18 28.91 7.36
CA GLY A 195 -11.23 28.59 8.41
C GLY A 195 -11.85 27.90 9.62
N ILE A 196 -11.02 27.14 10.32
CA ILE A 196 -11.37 26.48 11.58
C ILE A 196 -10.52 27.08 12.69
N TYR A 197 -11.16 27.45 13.79
CA TYR A 197 -10.52 28.18 14.86
C TYR A 197 -10.71 27.41 16.19
N ILE A 198 -9.66 27.37 16.99
CA ILE A 198 -9.71 26.89 18.37
C ILE A 198 -9.29 28.06 19.28
N GLY A 199 -10.17 28.46 20.22
CA GLY A 199 -9.92 29.59 21.10
C GLY A 199 -9.58 30.88 20.34
N GLY A 200 -10.19 31.11 19.17
CA GLY A 200 -9.95 32.27 18.31
C GLY A 200 -8.72 32.18 17.42
N VAL A 201 -7.89 31.14 17.54
CA VAL A 201 -6.70 30.91 16.71
C VAL A 201 -7.02 29.95 15.58
N ASP A 202 -6.70 30.31 14.35
CA ASP A 202 -6.82 29.42 13.19
C ASP A 202 -5.94 28.17 13.38
N VAL A 203 -6.49 26.98 13.16
CA VAL A 203 -5.74 25.71 13.33
C VAL A 203 -4.47 25.65 12.48
N ARG A 204 -4.43 26.38 11.38
CA ARG A 204 -3.23 26.52 10.50
C ARG A 204 -2.09 27.28 11.19
N ASN A 205 -2.41 28.10 12.17
CA ASN A 205 -1.44 28.88 12.96
C ASN A 205 -1.06 28.22 14.27
N ILE A 206 -1.60 27.03 14.58
CA ILE A 206 -1.19 26.23 15.74
C ILE A 206 -0.16 25.23 15.27
N LYS A 207 0.93 25.05 16.03
CA LYS A 207 1.93 24.01 15.74
C LYS A 207 1.27 22.64 15.81
N THR A 208 1.56 21.75 14.86
CA THR A 208 0.91 20.42 14.75
C THR A 208 0.97 19.63 16.08
N GLU A 209 2.12 19.57 16.72
CA GLU A 209 2.29 18.91 18.03
C GLU A 209 1.41 19.58 19.11
N GLY A 210 1.34 20.91 19.14
CA GLY A 210 0.49 21.67 20.05
C GLY A 210 -1.00 21.39 19.81
N LEU A 211 -1.43 21.31 18.54
CA LEU A 211 -2.80 20.98 18.18
C LEU A 211 -3.19 19.57 18.61
N MET A 212 -2.30 18.58 18.39
CA MET A 212 -2.54 17.19 18.81
C MET A 212 -2.64 17.06 20.34
N ASN A 213 -1.91 17.86 21.11
CA ASN A 213 -2.00 17.88 22.57
C ASN A 213 -3.31 18.49 23.11
N LEU A 214 -4.04 19.24 22.27
CA LEU A 214 -5.33 19.85 22.65
C LEU A 214 -6.52 18.92 22.37
N ILE A 215 -6.34 17.88 21.55
CA ILE A 215 -7.43 17.09 20.99
C ILE A 215 -7.24 15.62 21.35
N SER A 216 -8.30 14.98 21.86
CA SER A 216 -8.39 13.53 21.91
C SER A 216 -9.42 13.06 20.88
N PHE A 217 -9.05 12.10 20.04
CA PHE A 217 -9.88 11.61 18.94
C PHE A 217 -10.20 10.13 19.10
N VAL A 218 -11.47 9.77 19.04
CA VAL A 218 -11.93 8.37 19.03
C VAL A 218 -12.44 8.03 17.64
N PHE A 219 -11.74 7.13 16.97
CA PHE A 219 -12.12 6.65 15.63
C PHE A 219 -13.29 5.67 15.70
N GLN A 220 -14.10 5.63 14.64
CA GLN A 220 -15.18 4.66 14.50
C GLN A 220 -14.64 3.23 14.41
N ASP A 221 -13.56 3.04 13.66
CA ASP A 221 -12.83 1.78 13.55
C ASP A 221 -11.59 1.88 14.44
N THR A 222 -11.60 1.19 15.59
CA THR A 222 -10.47 1.15 16.51
C THR A 222 -9.40 0.21 15.95
N PHE A 223 -8.16 0.69 15.92
CA PHE A 223 -6.99 -0.09 15.57
C PHE A 223 -6.17 -0.37 16.82
N LEU A 224 -5.83 -1.63 17.06
CA LEU A 224 -4.92 -2.03 18.13
C LEU A 224 -3.60 -2.46 17.49
N PHE A 225 -2.50 -1.99 18.04
CA PHE A 225 -1.17 -2.47 17.70
C PHE A 225 -0.99 -3.90 18.19
N TYR A 226 -0.18 -4.69 17.46
CA TYR A 226 0.17 -6.04 17.88
C TYR A 226 1.15 -5.99 19.07
N ASP A 227 0.59 -5.64 20.24
CA ASP A 227 1.31 -5.46 21.49
C ASP A 227 0.37 -5.74 22.68
N THR A 228 0.86 -5.58 23.90
CA THR A 228 0.05 -5.75 25.11
C THR A 228 -1.07 -4.69 25.20
N LEU A 229 -2.09 -4.95 26.00
CA LEU A 229 -3.12 -3.95 26.31
C LEU A 229 -2.50 -2.71 26.96
N TYR A 230 -1.52 -2.92 27.85
CA TYR A 230 -0.78 -1.85 28.51
C TYR A 230 -0.14 -0.90 27.49
N GLU A 231 0.63 -1.44 26.54
CA GLU A 231 1.31 -0.64 25.51
C GLU A 231 0.31 0.08 24.59
N ASN A 232 -0.79 -0.58 24.23
CA ASN A 232 -1.85 0.06 23.43
C ASN A 232 -2.52 1.24 24.14
N ILE A 233 -2.67 1.19 25.47
CA ILE A 233 -3.21 2.29 26.26
C ILE A 233 -2.13 3.38 26.44
N ALA A 234 -0.89 2.98 26.72
CA ALA A 234 0.23 3.89 26.95
C ALA A 234 0.67 4.66 25.70
N VAL A 235 0.32 4.24 24.48
CA VAL A 235 0.66 4.93 23.23
C VAL A 235 0.29 6.42 23.27
N GLY A 236 -0.85 6.77 23.86
CA GLY A 236 -1.30 8.16 23.98
C GLY A 236 -0.53 8.99 25.01
N SER A 237 0.21 8.35 25.90
CA SER A 237 1.01 9.01 26.96
C SER A 237 2.25 8.15 27.29
N PRO A 238 3.36 8.33 26.53
CA PRO A 238 4.56 7.50 26.67
C PRO A 238 5.18 7.48 28.08
N ASN A 239 4.86 8.48 28.91
CA ASN A 239 5.35 8.60 30.26
C ASN A 239 4.31 8.18 31.33
N ALA A 240 3.20 7.56 30.91
CA ALA A 240 2.17 7.10 31.86
C ALA A 240 2.73 6.01 32.79
N THR A 241 2.48 6.15 34.07
CA THR A 241 2.82 5.11 35.04
C THR A 241 1.84 3.93 34.90
N ARG A 242 2.29 2.76 35.39
CA ARG A 242 1.44 1.57 35.37
C ARG A 242 0.12 1.78 36.12
N GLU A 243 0.15 2.48 37.23
CA GLU A 243 -1.03 2.82 38.01
C GLU A 243 -2.01 3.70 37.24
N GLN A 244 -1.49 4.64 36.43
CA GLN A 244 -2.31 5.49 35.56
C GLN A 244 -2.99 4.69 34.44
N VAL A 245 -2.26 3.74 33.87
CA VAL A 245 -2.82 2.86 32.80
C VAL A 245 -3.85 1.88 33.35
N GLU A 246 -3.64 1.35 34.60
CA GLU A 246 -4.59 0.44 35.24
C GLU A 246 -5.84 1.17 35.80
N ALA A 247 -5.82 2.49 35.89
CA ALA A 247 -6.94 3.30 36.37
C ALA A 247 -7.91 3.72 35.25
N VAL A 248 -7.57 3.50 33.99
CA VAL A 248 -8.38 3.81 32.79
C VAL A 248 -9.16 2.57 32.33
#